data_3c3cc8d40cc10750885fd14c7ebf6d7f
#
_entry.id   3c3cc8d40cc10750885fd14c7ebf6d7f
#
_cell.length_a   1.000
_cell.length_b   1.000
_cell.length_c   1.000
_cell.angle_alpha   90.00
_cell.angle_beta   90.00
_cell.angle_gamma   90.00
#
_symmetry.space_group_name_H-M   'P 1'
#
loop_
_entity.id
_entity.type
_entity.pdbx_description
1 polymer ?
#
loop_
_entity_poly.entity_id
_entity_poly.type
_entity_poly.pdbx_seq_one_letter_code
_entity_poly.pdbx_strand_id
1 'polypeptide(L)'
;MSTTPMDLVFYGCANMPTTDGVVAGGAVTFSTLVTFADMATAGTVDYVSSSASDTAATLTVTGLDSTGTSQVETKTLTGTTIVAGAQSFARLMSVVAGGTTAVGDIAAISATAVVSGTAQTGSANSTGTTPALFHLASGQGASVTEGQVIHTTGGTGPNQLARIIAITGYGTDIVAVDQNWTTVPDATTTYTVNGGALLRKLPNQITTVRRPFYDISADVPGGSARTYYEKVFAVNNNTATALTSASIIKQVDPAGGGTLEFALTTALDDTGTVANRQTAPASGITAFSTGAAPQTIAVPSPGNLPNGTAPNAAGAQGIWFSFVLPAGTAPDATSFTMRVSGQTV
;
A
#
# COMPACT_ATOMS: atom_id res chain seq x y z
N MET A 1 18.39 -17.73 -0.42
CA MET A 1 17.83 -16.54 0.27
C MET A 1 16.37 -16.83 0.47
N SER A 2 15.79 -16.54 1.62
CA SER A 2 14.35 -16.75 1.86
C SER A 2 13.55 -15.54 1.38
N THR A 3 12.32 -15.76 0.93
CA THR A 3 11.36 -14.66 0.70
C THR A 3 11.05 -13.97 2.03
N THR A 4 11.07 -12.66 2.03
CA THR A 4 10.82 -11.82 3.21
C THR A 4 9.54 -11.00 3.02
N PRO A 5 8.97 -10.39 4.06
CA PRO A 5 7.85 -9.46 3.91
C PRO A 5 8.12 -8.30 2.93
N MET A 6 9.38 -7.90 2.75
CA MET A 6 9.76 -6.89 1.75
C MET A 6 9.51 -7.32 0.31
N ASP A 7 9.55 -8.61 0.05
CA ASP A 7 9.41 -9.17 -1.30
C ASP A 7 7.94 -9.30 -1.72
N LEU A 8 7.01 -9.33 -0.76
CA LEU A 8 5.59 -9.51 -1.03
C LEU A 8 4.89 -8.14 -1.10
N VAL A 9 4.43 -7.79 -2.29
CA VAL A 9 3.87 -6.47 -2.58
C VAL A 9 2.52 -6.60 -3.29
N PHE A 10 1.58 -5.73 -2.94
CA PHE A 10 0.29 -5.62 -3.61
C PHE A 10 0.31 -4.44 -4.59
N TYR A 11 0.13 -4.77 -5.87
CA TYR A 11 0.05 -3.81 -6.96
C TYR A 11 -1.38 -3.66 -7.49
N GLY A 12 -1.66 -2.52 -8.09
CA GLY A 12 -2.90 -2.29 -8.82
C GLY A 12 -2.92 -2.97 -10.19
N CYS A 13 -4.03 -2.84 -10.88
CA CYS A 13 -4.21 -3.27 -12.26
C CYS A 13 -4.30 -2.07 -13.23
N ALA A 14 -4.28 -2.34 -14.52
CA ALA A 14 -4.29 -1.33 -15.58
C ALA A 14 -5.55 -0.44 -15.55
N ASN A 15 -6.68 -1.00 -15.14
CA ASN A 15 -7.93 -0.28 -15.07
C ASN A 15 -8.49 -0.38 -13.65
N MET A 16 -8.07 0.56 -12.81
CA MET A 16 -8.63 0.78 -11.48
C MET A 16 -9.62 1.95 -11.57
N PRO A 17 -10.94 1.69 -11.64
CA PRO A 17 -11.91 2.73 -11.93
C PRO A 17 -12.06 3.74 -10.79
N THR A 18 -12.34 4.96 -11.15
CA THR A 18 -12.72 6.05 -10.22
C THR A 18 -14.20 6.37 -10.30
N THR A 19 -14.90 5.84 -11.30
CA THR A 19 -16.35 6.02 -11.53
C THR A 19 -16.98 4.71 -11.97
N ASP A 20 -18.31 4.59 -11.88
CA ASP A 20 -19.03 3.34 -12.13
C ASP A 20 -19.01 2.87 -13.59
N GLY A 21 -18.98 3.80 -14.54
CA GLY A 21 -19.13 3.49 -15.97
C GLY A 21 -17.86 3.06 -16.69
N VAL A 22 -16.74 2.86 -15.99
CA VAL A 22 -15.43 2.58 -16.61
C VAL A 22 -15.00 1.13 -16.39
N VAL A 23 -14.27 0.60 -17.38
CA VAL A 23 -13.65 -0.74 -17.35
C VAL A 23 -12.86 -0.93 -16.06
N ALA A 24 -12.99 -2.11 -15.45
CA ALA A 24 -12.19 -2.53 -14.29
C ALA A 24 -11.35 -3.77 -14.59
N GLY A 25 -10.22 -3.93 -13.91
CA GLY A 25 -9.31 -5.08 -14.07
C GLY A 25 -8.18 -4.83 -15.08
N GLY A 26 -7.77 -5.88 -15.77
CA GLY A 26 -6.64 -5.82 -16.71
C GLY A 26 -5.35 -6.37 -16.12
N ALA A 27 -4.23 -6.13 -16.78
CA ALA A 27 -2.89 -6.57 -16.37
C ALA A 27 -2.41 -5.87 -15.09
N VAL A 28 -1.43 -6.49 -14.42
CA VAL A 28 -0.72 -5.85 -13.30
C VAL A 28 -0.03 -4.55 -13.74
N THR A 29 -0.05 -3.56 -12.86
CA THR A 29 0.63 -2.27 -13.06
C THR A 29 1.65 -2.06 -11.93
N PHE A 30 2.90 -2.36 -12.21
CA PHE A 30 4.00 -2.34 -11.22
C PHE A 30 4.35 -0.93 -10.70
N SER A 31 3.84 0.11 -11.31
CA SER A 31 3.99 1.49 -10.84
C SER A 31 2.86 1.96 -9.91
N THR A 32 1.86 1.11 -9.65
CA THR A 32 0.70 1.43 -8.80
C THR A 32 0.66 0.51 -7.60
N LEU A 33 0.83 1.08 -6.39
CA LEU A 33 0.63 0.37 -5.14
C LEU A 33 -0.80 0.57 -4.61
N VAL A 34 -1.30 -0.43 -3.88
CA VAL A 34 -2.61 -0.35 -3.23
C VAL A 34 -2.52 -0.41 -1.69
N THR A 35 -1.31 -0.36 -1.14
CA THR A 35 -1.07 -0.44 0.30
C THR A 35 -0.52 0.89 0.83
N PHE A 36 -1.24 1.52 1.74
CA PHE A 36 -0.77 2.66 2.52
C PHE A 36 -1.65 2.84 3.78
N ALA A 37 -1.11 3.52 4.79
CA ALA A 37 -1.88 3.88 5.97
C ALA A 37 -2.60 5.20 5.77
N ASP A 38 -3.83 5.31 6.29
CA ASP A 38 -4.55 6.57 6.30
C ASP A 38 -3.96 7.55 7.31
N MET A 39 -4.44 8.78 7.26
CA MET A 39 -4.16 9.78 8.29
C MET A 39 -4.78 9.32 9.61
N ALA A 40 -4.03 9.43 10.71
CA ALA A 40 -4.54 9.11 12.04
C ALA A 40 -5.62 10.10 12.50
N THR A 41 -5.50 11.35 12.07
CA THR A 41 -6.43 12.45 12.32
C THR A 41 -6.57 13.31 11.08
N ALA A 42 -7.73 13.93 10.90
CA ALA A 42 -7.92 14.91 9.84
C ALA A 42 -6.93 16.07 9.98
N GLY A 43 -6.31 16.48 8.88
CA GLY A 43 -5.31 17.55 8.87
C GLY A 43 -4.69 17.75 7.49
N THR A 44 -3.70 18.61 7.44
CA THR A 44 -2.93 18.87 6.22
C THR A 44 -1.93 17.74 5.94
N VAL A 45 -1.45 17.71 4.71
CA VAL A 45 -0.45 16.75 4.23
C VAL A 45 0.85 17.51 3.96
N ASP A 46 1.96 16.95 4.38
CA ASP A 46 3.30 17.40 4.06
C ASP A 46 3.85 16.58 2.88
N TYR A 47 4.55 17.26 1.98
CA TYR A 47 5.15 16.68 0.78
C TYR A 47 6.67 16.71 0.93
N VAL A 48 7.32 15.57 0.77
CA VAL A 48 8.75 15.44 1.06
C VAL A 48 9.43 14.49 0.06
N SER A 49 10.71 14.74 -0.19
CA SER A 49 11.58 13.84 -0.94
C SER A 49 12.82 13.44 -0.13
N SER A 50 13.33 12.24 -0.41
CA SER A 50 14.63 11.79 0.09
C SER A 50 15.83 12.34 -0.71
N SER A 51 15.59 13.06 -1.79
CA SER A 51 16.64 13.63 -2.66
C SER A 51 16.57 15.14 -2.77
N ALA A 52 17.67 15.82 -2.54
CA ALA A 52 17.79 17.27 -2.74
C ALA A 52 17.59 17.71 -4.20
N SER A 53 17.68 16.77 -5.16
CA SER A 53 17.51 17.05 -6.59
C SER A 53 16.05 17.09 -7.03
N ASP A 54 15.11 16.70 -6.20
CA ASP A 54 13.68 16.67 -6.54
C ASP A 54 13.05 18.05 -6.36
N THR A 55 13.35 18.97 -7.25
CA THR A 55 12.86 20.35 -7.21
C THR A 55 11.77 20.67 -8.25
N ALA A 56 11.42 19.71 -9.09
CA ALA A 56 10.41 19.86 -10.14
C ALA A 56 9.42 18.67 -10.23
N ALA A 57 9.63 17.64 -9.42
CA ALA A 57 8.65 16.58 -9.26
C ALA A 57 7.42 17.12 -8.49
N THR A 58 6.24 16.63 -8.84
CA THR A 58 4.99 17.02 -8.18
C THR A 58 4.32 15.82 -7.55
N LEU A 59 3.55 16.04 -6.50
CA LEU A 59 2.63 15.08 -5.93
C LEU A 59 1.23 15.66 -5.94
N THR A 60 0.28 14.91 -6.50
CA THR A 60 -1.15 15.20 -6.42
C THR A 60 -1.80 14.25 -5.44
N VAL A 61 -2.36 14.79 -4.39
CA VAL A 61 -3.15 14.06 -3.39
C VAL A 61 -4.62 14.26 -3.70
N THR A 62 -5.39 13.18 -3.75
CA THR A 62 -6.85 13.20 -3.81
C THR A 62 -7.38 12.49 -2.56
N GLY A 63 -8.38 13.06 -1.93
CA GLY A 63 -8.96 12.51 -0.71
C GLY A 63 -10.28 13.17 -0.35
N LEU A 64 -10.74 12.90 0.86
CA LEU A 64 -11.96 13.47 1.44
C LEU A 64 -11.59 14.28 2.68
N ASP A 65 -12.27 15.41 2.90
CA ASP A 65 -12.20 16.14 4.15
C ASP A 65 -13.07 15.50 5.25
N SER A 66 -13.14 16.13 6.42
CA SER A 66 -13.93 15.62 7.55
C SER A 66 -15.45 15.65 7.32
N THR A 67 -15.91 16.32 6.27
CA THR A 67 -17.33 16.36 5.86
C THR A 67 -17.65 15.34 4.75
N GLY A 68 -16.64 14.62 4.25
CA GLY A 68 -16.77 13.70 3.12
C GLY A 68 -16.69 14.39 1.75
N THR A 69 -16.34 15.69 1.72
CA THR A 69 -16.18 16.43 0.48
C THR A 69 -14.83 16.11 -0.18
N SER A 70 -14.85 15.86 -1.48
CA SER A 70 -13.62 15.55 -2.25
C SER A 70 -12.68 16.75 -2.27
N GLN A 71 -11.42 16.50 -1.95
CA GLN A 71 -10.33 17.46 -1.97
C GLN A 71 -9.23 16.98 -2.90
N VAL A 72 -8.62 17.92 -3.62
CA VAL A 72 -7.45 17.65 -4.47
C VAL A 72 -6.40 18.72 -4.21
N GLU A 73 -5.17 18.30 -3.97
CA GLU A 73 -4.05 19.22 -3.82
C GLU A 73 -2.84 18.74 -4.60
N THR A 74 -2.19 19.65 -5.34
CA THR A 74 -0.93 19.38 -6.03
C THR A 74 0.16 20.30 -5.50
N LYS A 75 1.30 19.72 -5.14
CA LYS A 75 2.49 20.46 -4.72
C LYS A 75 3.71 20.06 -5.54
N THR A 76 4.55 21.05 -5.81
CA THR A 76 5.89 20.82 -6.35
C THR A 76 6.86 20.66 -5.19
N LEU A 77 7.68 19.62 -5.25
CA LEU A 77 8.71 19.34 -4.25
C LEU A 77 9.85 20.35 -4.31
N THR A 78 10.52 20.56 -3.20
CA THR A 78 11.67 21.47 -3.05
C THR A 78 12.90 20.71 -2.53
N GLY A 79 13.14 19.53 -3.08
CA GLY A 79 14.16 18.62 -2.58
C GLY A 79 13.77 17.98 -1.24
N THR A 80 14.72 17.92 -0.31
CA THR A 80 14.49 17.32 1.02
C THR A 80 13.77 18.24 2.00
N THR A 81 13.47 19.48 1.60
CA THR A 81 12.69 20.40 2.44
C THR A 81 11.20 20.06 2.34
N ILE A 82 10.55 19.95 3.49
CA ILE A 82 9.10 19.70 3.56
C ILE A 82 8.35 20.87 2.92
N VAL A 83 7.41 20.53 2.02
CA VAL A 83 6.44 21.46 1.46
C VAL A 83 5.11 21.23 2.14
N ALA A 84 4.65 22.20 2.95
CA ALA A 84 3.39 22.06 3.66
C ALA A 84 2.19 22.16 2.72
N GLY A 85 1.20 21.29 2.93
CA GLY A 85 -0.10 21.38 2.28
C GLY A 85 -1.00 22.43 2.90
N ALA A 86 -2.03 22.79 2.16
CA ALA A 86 -3.05 23.75 2.60
C ALA A 86 -4.44 23.13 2.75
N GLN A 87 -4.71 22.03 2.02
CA GLN A 87 -5.98 21.32 2.10
C GLN A 87 -5.99 20.36 3.29
N SER A 88 -7.14 20.28 3.96
CA SER A 88 -7.33 19.32 5.05
C SER A 88 -7.96 18.04 4.51
N PHE A 89 -7.35 16.91 4.83
CA PHE A 89 -7.84 15.59 4.49
C PHE A 89 -8.18 14.82 5.78
N ALA A 90 -9.32 14.15 5.78
CA ALA A 90 -9.66 13.15 6.79
C ALA A 90 -9.33 11.75 6.27
N ARG A 91 -9.29 11.59 4.94
CA ARG A 91 -8.99 10.33 4.28
C ARG A 91 -8.27 10.57 2.97
N LEU A 92 -7.17 9.86 2.76
CA LEU A 92 -6.46 9.84 1.50
C LEU A 92 -7.04 8.75 0.59
N MET A 93 -7.29 9.08 -0.67
CA MET A 93 -7.80 8.15 -1.70
C MET A 93 -6.71 7.74 -2.66
N SER A 94 -5.90 8.68 -3.12
CA SER A 94 -4.73 8.41 -3.95
C SER A 94 -3.68 9.49 -3.84
N VAL A 95 -2.44 9.09 -4.13
CA VAL A 95 -1.29 9.99 -4.30
C VAL A 95 -0.62 9.65 -5.64
N VAL A 96 -0.47 10.64 -6.51
CA VAL A 96 0.07 10.46 -7.86
C VAL A 96 1.27 11.37 -8.07
N ALA A 97 2.37 10.80 -8.53
CA ALA A 97 3.56 11.55 -8.95
C ALA A 97 3.37 12.14 -10.35
N GLY A 98 3.84 13.36 -10.55
CA GLY A 98 3.82 14.07 -11.83
C GLY A 98 5.03 14.99 -11.98
N GLY A 99 5.00 15.85 -12.99
CA GLY A 99 6.14 16.72 -13.31
C GLY A 99 7.33 15.92 -13.82
N THR A 100 8.53 16.28 -13.39
CA THR A 100 9.73 15.50 -13.70
C THR A 100 9.79 14.23 -12.88
N THR A 101 10.42 13.19 -13.44
CA THR A 101 10.66 11.94 -12.72
C THR A 101 11.48 12.20 -11.45
N ALA A 102 10.98 11.79 -10.31
CA ALA A 102 11.69 11.92 -9.04
C ALA A 102 12.99 11.12 -9.03
N VAL A 103 14.02 11.70 -8.42
CA VAL A 103 15.34 11.07 -8.24
C VAL A 103 15.37 10.20 -7.00
N GLY A 104 14.74 10.66 -5.92
CA GLY A 104 14.59 9.93 -4.66
C GLY A 104 13.21 9.32 -4.46
N ASP A 105 13.01 8.72 -3.31
CA ASP A 105 11.69 8.37 -2.82
C ASP A 105 10.93 9.64 -2.44
N ILE A 106 9.65 9.70 -2.76
CA ILE A 106 8.81 10.87 -2.47
C ILE A 106 7.57 10.43 -1.70
N ALA A 107 7.10 11.28 -0.80
CA ALA A 107 5.97 10.94 0.05
C ALA A 107 5.02 12.12 0.25
N ALA A 108 3.74 11.78 0.40
CA ALA A 108 2.71 12.65 0.93
C ALA A 108 2.28 12.07 2.28
N ILE A 109 2.64 12.73 3.36
CA ILE A 109 2.46 12.25 4.73
C ILE A 109 1.63 13.24 5.55
N SER A 110 0.89 12.76 6.54
CA SER A 110 0.17 13.62 7.48
C SER A 110 1.14 14.61 8.13
N ALA A 111 0.81 15.88 8.16
CA ALA A 111 1.59 16.89 8.89
C ALA A 111 1.63 16.63 10.40
N THR A 112 0.63 15.89 10.93
CA THR A 112 0.63 15.42 12.31
C THR A 112 1.21 14.01 12.39
N ALA A 113 2.33 13.87 13.05
CA ALA A 113 2.96 12.58 13.27
C ALA A 113 2.13 11.71 14.25
N VAL A 114 2.09 10.40 14.00
CA VAL A 114 1.54 9.41 14.94
C VAL A 114 2.48 9.30 16.14
N VAL A 115 3.78 9.17 15.87
CA VAL A 115 4.85 9.23 16.85
C VAL A 115 6.04 9.97 16.29
N SER A 116 6.86 10.56 17.18
CA SER A 116 8.14 11.18 16.84
C SER A 116 9.14 10.93 17.96
N GLY A 117 10.43 10.87 17.63
CA GLY A 117 11.44 10.62 18.64
C GLY A 117 12.84 10.51 18.07
N THR A 118 13.70 9.93 18.87
CA THR A 118 15.06 9.53 18.48
C THR A 118 15.12 8.02 18.44
N ALA A 119 15.67 7.47 17.38
CA ALA A 119 15.82 6.03 17.21
C ALA A 119 16.68 5.43 18.32
N GLN A 120 16.40 4.19 18.71
CA GLN A 120 17.22 3.45 19.63
C GLN A 120 18.40 2.76 18.90
N THR A 121 19.41 2.36 19.66
CA THR A 121 20.50 1.52 19.16
C THR A 121 19.97 0.13 18.78
N GLY A 122 20.56 -0.50 17.77
CA GLY A 122 20.16 -1.85 17.33
C GLY A 122 19.18 -1.88 16.16
N SER A 123 18.80 -0.73 15.58
CA SER A 123 18.17 -0.72 14.27
C SER A 123 19.20 -1.25 13.26
N ALA A 124 19.01 -2.48 12.82
CA ALA A 124 19.97 -3.13 11.94
C ALA A 124 19.48 -3.02 10.49
N ASN A 125 20.34 -2.52 9.64
CA ASN A 125 20.19 -2.74 8.21
C ASN A 125 20.71 -4.14 7.89
N SER A 126 19.83 -5.01 7.44
CA SER A 126 20.24 -6.32 6.95
C SER A 126 20.45 -6.26 5.45
N THR A 127 21.64 -6.57 5.03
CA THR A 127 21.95 -6.72 3.61
C THR A 127 21.36 -8.03 3.07
N GLY A 128 20.24 -7.96 2.41
CA GLY A 128 19.85 -8.93 1.38
C GLY A 128 18.96 -10.12 1.78
N THR A 129 18.76 -10.48 3.04
CA THR A 129 17.99 -11.68 3.40
C THR A 129 16.92 -11.49 4.47
N THR A 130 16.95 -10.40 5.18
CA THR A 130 15.96 -10.01 6.19
C THR A 130 15.49 -8.59 5.90
N PRO A 131 14.24 -8.22 6.23
CA PRO A 131 13.81 -6.84 6.05
C PRO A 131 14.70 -5.91 6.87
N ALA A 132 14.93 -4.70 6.38
CA ALA A 132 15.57 -3.67 7.18
C ALA A 132 14.67 -3.35 8.38
N LEU A 133 15.30 -3.06 9.49
CA LEU A 133 14.60 -2.80 10.74
C LEU A 133 14.78 -1.33 11.14
N PHE A 134 13.81 -0.82 11.90
CA PHE A 134 13.90 0.47 12.56
C PHE A 134 13.46 0.33 14.01
N HIS A 135 14.31 0.81 14.93
CA HIS A 135 14.05 0.75 16.35
C HIS A 135 13.49 2.09 16.82
N LEU A 136 12.20 2.14 17.01
CA LEU A 136 11.48 3.31 17.51
C LEU A 136 11.92 3.67 18.94
N ALA A 137 11.58 4.85 19.40
CA ALA A 137 11.74 5.24 20.81
C ALA A 137 10.86 4.34 21.70
N SER A 138 11.28 4.18 22.95
CA SER A 138 10.64 3.26 23.91
C SER A 138 9.14 3.52 24.05
N GLY A 139 8.33 2.45 23.94
CA GLY A 139 6.87 2.47 24.07
C GLY A 139 6.10 2.90 22.82
N GLN A 140 6.78 3.18 21.70
CA GLN A 140 6.11 3.68 20.50
C GLN A 140 5.60 2.57 19.56
N GLY A 141 6.13 1.36 19.66
CA GLY A 141 5.75 0.26 18.78
C GLY A 141 4.26 -0.08 18.80
N ALA A 142 3.60 0.09 19.96
CA ALA A 142 2.16 -0.15 20.08
C ALA A 142 1.28 0.92 19.42
N SER A 143 1.85 2.06 19.05
CA SER A 143 1.11 3.20 18.46
C SER A 143 1.20 3.25 16.93
N VAL A 144 2.09 2.46 16.32
CA VAL A 144 2.30 2.45 14.87
C VAL A 144 1.59 1.29 14.21
N THR A 145 1.31 1.43 12.92
CA THR A 145 0.65 0.40 12.11
C THR A 145 1.37 0.18 10.79
N GLU A 146 1.16 -0.98 10.18
CA GLU A 146 1.65 -1.27 8.82
C GLU A 146 1.09 -0.27 7.82
N GLY A 147 1.90 0.09 6.84
CA GLY A 147 1.58 1.09 5.81
C GLY A 147 2.02 2.51 6.17
N GLN A 148 2.26 2.84 7.45
CA GLN A 148 2.78 4.16 7.85
C GLN A 148 4.18 4.41 7.33
N VAL A 149 4.52 5.67 7.16
CA VAL A 149 5.80 6.13 6.61
C VAL A 149 6.68 6.67 7.73
N ILE A 150 7.89 6.16 7.83
CA ILE A 150 8.96 6.72 8.64
C ILE A 150 9.70 7.75 7.80
N HIS A 151 9.87 8.94 8.33
CA HIS A 151 10.72 10.00 7.79
C HIS A 151 11.81 10.33 8.80
N THR A 152 13.08 10.09 8.46
CA THR A 152 14.22 10.50 9.30
C THR A 152 14.48 11.99 9.10
N THR A 153 14.50 12.75 10.19
CA THR A 153 14.48 14.22 10.16
C THR A 153 15.82 14.86 10.57
N GLY A 154 16.73 14.07 11.19
CA GLY A 154 18.01 14.60 11.65
C GLY A 154 18.93 13.51 12.17
N GLY A 155 20.12 13.88 12.62
CA GLY A 155 21.14 12.95 13.09
C GLY A 155 21.78 12.12 11.97
N THR A 156 22.06 10.86 12.25
CA THR A 156 22.63 9.95 11.26
C THR A 156 21.58 9.53 10.23
N GLY A 157 21.85 9.74 8.95
CA GLY A 157 20.98 9.37 7.83
C GLY A 157 19.68 10.17 7.77
N PRO A 158 19.71 11.51 7.74
CA PRO A 158 18.51 12.34 7.61
C PRO A 158 17.88 12.20 6.22
N ASN A 159 16.62 12.58 6.13
CA ASN A 159 15.82 12.62 4.89
C ASN A 159 15.63 11.27 4.20
N GLN A 160 15.73 10.17 4.92
CA GLN A 160 15.34 8.86 4.39
C GLN A 160 13.85 8.61 4.66
N LEU A 161 13.22 7.91 3.73
CA LEU A 161 11.81 7.54 3.79
C LEU A 161 11.70 6.02 3.72
N ALA A 162 10.87 5.42 4.57
CA ALA A 162 10.58 3.99 4.53
C ALA A 162 9.14 3.72 4.98
N ARG A 163 8.51 2.70 4.44
CA ARG A 163 7.17 2.28 4.84
C ARG A 163 7.27 1.09 5.79
N ILE A 164 6.51 1.13 6.87
CA ILE A 164 6.38 0.01 7.80
C ILE A 164 5.62 -1.13 7.11
N ILE A 165 6.19 -2.34 7.10
CA ILE A 165 5.61 -3.53 6.48
C ILE A 165 5.31 -4.64 7.48
N ALA A 166 5.88 -4.59 8.69
CA ALA A 166 5.54 -5.47 9.77
C ALA A 166 5.90 -4.83 11.12
N ILE A 167 5.07 -5.07 12.12
CA ILE A 167 5.23 -4.57 13.50
C ILE A 167 5.41 -5.68 14.52
N THR A 168 5.26 -6.94 14.12
CA THR A 168 5.39 -8.12 14.97
C THR A 168 6.53 -9.01 14.52
N GLY A 169 7.10 -9.75 15.45
CA GLY A 169 8.15 -10.73 15.15
C GLY A 169 9.58 -10.22 15.28
N TYR A 170 9.78 -8.91 15.58
CA TYR A 170 11.11 -8.29 15.63
C TYR A 170 11.50 -7.74 17.01
N GLY A 171 10.56 -7.68 17.95
CA GLY A 171 10.76 -7.16 19.31
C GLY A 171 9.85 -5.97 19.60
N THR A 172 9.88 -5.52 20.86
CA THR A 172 9.15 -4.31 21.28
C THR A 172 9.79 -3.10 20.63
N ASP A 173 8.97 -2.21 20.07
CA ASP A 173 9.41 -0.98 19.40
C ASP A 173 10.29 -1.19 18.15
N ILE A 174 10.41 -2.42 17.63
CA ILE A 174 11.14 -2.70 16.39
C ILE A 174 10.13 -3.00 15.29
N VAL A 175 10.24 -2.27 14.18
CA VAL A 175 9.42 -2.44 12.99
C VAL A 175 10.27 -2.83 11.80
N ALA A 176 9.72 -3.66 10.92
CA ALA A 176 10.32 -3.94 9.62
C ALA A 176 9.86 -2.91 8.59
N VAL A 177 10.76 -2.51 7.71
CA VAL A 177 10.50 -1.52 6.66
C VAL A 177 10.74 -2.10 5.27
N ASP A 178 10.14 -1.45 4.27
CA ASP A 178 10.05 -1.93 2.89
C ASP A 178 11.31 -1.68 2.06
N GLN A 179 12.38 -1.18 2.66
CA GLN A 179 13.66 -0.96 1.98
C GLN A 179 14.84 -0.96 2.95
N ASN A 180 16.02 -1.20 2.41
CA ASN A 180 17.26 -1.02 3.15
C ASN A 180 17.56 0.48 3.33
N TRP A 181 18.07 0.83 4.50
CA TRP A 181 18.54 2.18 4.77
C TRP A 181 19.79 2.49 3.94
N THR A 182 19.83 3.63 3.28
CA THR A 182 21.06 4.12 2.62
C THR A 182 22.13 4.42 3.65
N THR A 183 21.73 5.01 4.77
CA THR A 183 22.57 5.17 5.97
C THR A 183 21.81 4.58 7.14
N VAL A 184 22.40 3.62 7.82
CA VAL A 184 21.75 2.93 8.95
C VAL A 184 21.48 3.93 10.07
N PRO A 185 20.22 4.10 10.49
CA PRO A 185 19.86 4.94 11.62
C PRO A 185 20.52 4.46 12.92
N ASP A 186 20.86 5.39 13.78
CA ASP A 186 21.45 5.14 15.10
C ASP A 186 20.75 5.98 16.19
N ALA A 187 21.29 5.96 17.41
CA ALA A 187 20.73 6.69 18.54
C ALA A 187 20.80 8.22 18.43
N THR A 188 21.32 8.76 17.32
CA THR A 188 21.26 10.21 17.03
C THR A 188 20.19 10.54 15.99
N THR A 189 19.64 9.53 15.28
CA THR A 189 18.66 9.73 14.24
C THR A 189 17.33 10.16 14.83
N THR A 190 16.87 11.35 14.49
CA THR A 190 15.52 11.80 14.81
C THR A 190 14.57 11.43 13.68
N TYR A 191 13.30 11.18 14.02
CA TYR A 191 12.30 10.73 13.05
C TYR A 191 10.88 11.12 13.41
N THR A 192 10.00 11.02 12.41
CA THR A 192 8.54 10.97 12.56
C THR A 192 7.99 9.71 11.90
N VAL A 193 6.87 9.18 12.42
CA VAL A 193 6.05 8.17 11.76
C VAL A 193 4.68 8.79 11.48
N ASN A 194 4.26 8.74 10.24
CA ASN A 194 3.08 9.45 9.76
C ASN A 194 2.19 8.50 8.95
N GLY A 195 0.87 8.70 9.01
CA GLY A 195 -0.03 8.19 7.99
C GLY A 195 0.26 8.86 6.64
N GLY A 196 0.02 8.17 5.55
CA GLY A 196 0.23 8.73 4.22
C GLY A 196 0.76 7.70 3.22
N ALA A 197 1.24 8.17 2.09
CA ALA A 197 1.69 7.33 0.99
C ALA A 197 3.15 7.61 0.62
N LEU A 198 3.92 6.54 0.48
CA LEU A 198 5.30 6.54 0.01
C LEU A 198 5.35 6.02 -1.43
N LEU A 199 5.85 6.82 -2.35
CA LEU A 199 6.13 6.48 -3.73
C LEU A 199 7.63 6.21 -3.87
N ARG A 200 7.97 4.93 -3.96
CA ARG A 200 9.36 4.48 -4.01
C ARG A 200 9.96 4.61 -5.38
N LYS A 201 11.26 4.92 -5.41
CA LYS A 201 12.05 4.95 -6.64
C LYS A 201 12.56 3.57 -7.03
N LEU A 202 13.01 2.79 -6.07
CA LEU A 202 13.61 1.47 -6.30
C LEU A 202 12.90 0.38 -5.47
N PRO A 203 12.89 -0.88 -5.90
CA PRO A 203 13.41 -1.41 -7.19
C PRO A 203 12.54 -1.04 -8.39
N ASN A 204 11.26 -0.74 -8.18
CA ASN A 204 10.31 -0.30 -9.21
C ASN A 204 9.87 1.12 -8.90
N GLN A 205 9.87 1.99 -9.90
CA GLN A 205 9.35 3.32 -9.71
C GLN A 205 7.83 3.28 -9.50
N ILE A 206 7.41 3.59 -8.28
CA ILE A 206 6.02 3.78 -7.95
C ILE A 206 5.64 5.22 -8.29
N THR A 207 4.66 5.37 -9.14
CA THR A 207 4.12 6.68 -9.55
C THR A 207 2.74 6.94 -8.97
N THR A 208 2.08 5.90 -8.49
CA THR A 208 0.73 5.98 -7.93
C THR A 208 0.59 5.09 -6.72
N VAL A 209 0.03 5.63 -5.66
CA VAL A 209 -0.49 4.85 -4.53
C VAL A 209 -1.96 5.18 -4.41
N ARG A 210 -2.85 4.17 -4.41
CA ARG A 210 -4.29 4.41 -4.34
C ARG A 210 -5.02 3.30 -3.60
N ARG A 211 -6.19 3.63 -3.06
CA ARG A 211 -7.08 2.65 -2.44
C ARG A 211 -7.81 1.82 -3.47
N PRO A 212 -8.07 0.54 -3.18
CA PRO A 212 -9.17 -0.18 -3.81
C PRO A 212 -10.51 0.52 -3.51
N PHE A 213 -11.47 0.34 -4.42
CA PHE A 213 -12.81 0.95 -4.33
C PHE A 213 -12.79 2.47 -4.19
N TYR A 214 -11.90 3.10 -4.95
CA TYR A 214 -11.80 4.54 -5.03
C TYR A 214 -13.18 5.16 -5.30
N ASP A 215 -13.53 6.14 -4.46
CA ASP A 215 -14.68 7.03 -4.64
C ASP A 215 -16.06 6.35 -4.72
N ILE A 216 -16.28 5.30 -3.94
CA ILE A 216 -17.64 4.85 -3.65
C ILE A 216 -18.19 5.46 -2.34
N SER A 217 -17.43 6.32 -1.69
CA SER A 217 -17.74 6.89 -0.38
C SER A 217 -19.03 7.73 -0.34
N ALA A 218 -19.42 8.28 -1.48
CA ALA A 218 -20.67 9.04 -1.60
C ALA A 218 -21.85 8.18 -2.08
N ASP A 219 -21.66 6.90 -2.35
CA ASP A 219 -22.71 6.04 -2.86
C ASP A 219 -23.54 5.46 -1.71
N VAL A 220 -24.81 5.77 -1.71
CA VAL A 220 -25.81 5.16 -0.83
C VAL A 220 -26.83 4.47 -1.70
N PRO A 221 -26.78 3.12 -1.85
CA PRO A 221 -27.72 2.42 -2.72
C PRO A 221 -29.16 2.64 -2.28
N GLY A 222 -29.97 3.17 -3.18
CA GLY A 222 -31.42 3.28 -2.96
C GLY A 222 -32.12 1.98 -3.38
N GLY A 223 -32.90 1.37 -2.55
CA GLY A 223 -33.79 0.26 -2.90
C GLY A 223 -33.18 -1.14 -2.94
N SER A 224 -31.96 -1.36 -3.44
CA SER A 224 -31.29 -2.66 -3.44
C SER A 224 -29.79 -2.52 -3.17
N ALA A 225 -29.17 -3.58 -2.67
CA ALA A 225 -27.71 -3.62 -2.49
C ALA A 225 -26.98 -3.43 -3.81
N ARG A 226 -25.80 -2.80 -3.77
CA ARG A 226 -24.85 -2.70 -4.89
C ARG A 226 -23.61 -3.50 -4.60
N THR A 227 -23.04 -4.09 -5.65
CA THR A 227 -21.78 -4.80 -5.58
C THR A 227 -20.77 -4.12 -6.49
N TYR A 228 -19.58 -3.88 -5.95
CA TYR A 228 -18.45 -3.30 -6.65
C TYR A 228 -17.35 -4.34 -6.78
N TYR A 229 -16.67 -4.34 -7.91
CA TYR A 229 -15.56 -5.26 -8.20
C TYR A 229 -14.32 -4.47 -8.52
N GLU A 230 -13.20 -4.84 -7.92
CA GLU A 230 -11.89 -4.28 -8.22
C GLU A 230 -10.82 -5.36 -8.17
N LYS A 231 -9.79 -5.22 -9.01
CA LYS A 231 -8.71 -6.20 -9.14
C LYS A 231 -7.40 -5.61 -8.66
N VAL A 232 -6.68 -6.39 -7.88
CA VAL A 232 -5.30 -6.12 -7.47
C VAL A 232 -4.44 -7.36 -7.70
N PHE A 233 -3.13 -7.23 -7.52
CA PHE A 233 -2.20 -8.33 -7.69
C PHE A 233 -1.28 -8.48 -6.49
N ALA A 234 -1.10 -9.72 -6.01
CA ALA A 234 -0.03 -10.09 -5.10
C ALA A 234 1.18 -10.54 -5.91
N VAL A 235 2.34 -9.98 -5.62
CA VAL A 235 3.59 -10.23 -6.33
C VAL A 235 4.70 -10.55 -5.35
N ASN A 236 5.51 -11.55 -5.67
CA ASN A 236 6.74 -11.85 -4.99
C ASN A 236 7.91 -11.22 -5.77
N ASN A 237 8.45 -10.14 -5.25
CA ASN A 237 9.58 -9.41 -5.85
C ASN A 237 10.95 -10.01 -5.51
N ASN A 238 11.01 -11.13 -4.76
CA ASN A 238 12.26 -11.82 -4.52
C ASN A 238 12.83 -12.33 -5.86
N THR A 239 14.10 -12.06 -6.12
CA THR A 239 14.72 -12.40 -7.40
C THR A 239 15.26 -13.83 -7.46
N ALA A 240 15.30 -14.54 -6.36
CA ALA A 240 15.95 -15.84 -6.25
C ALA A 240 15.01 -16.95 -5.76
N THR A 241 14.01 -16.63 -4.93
CA THR A 241 13.24 -17.65 -4.21
C THR A 241 11.74 -17.46 -4.43
N ALA A 242 11.07 -18.49 -4.92
CA ALA A 242 9.62 -18.56 -4.97
C ALA A 242 9.02 -18.78 -3.57
N LEU A 243 7.81 -18.31 -3.36
CA LEU A 243 7.00 -18.67 -2.20
C LEU A 243 6.19 -19.92 -2.56
N THR A 244 6.51 -21.05 -1.94
CA THR A 244 5.83 -22.32 -2.18
C THR A 244 4.71 -22.54 -1.15
N SER A 245 3.75 -23.39 -1.47
CA SER A 245 2.54 -23.57 -0.63
C SER A 245 1.89 -22.25 -0.28
N ALA A 246 1.91 -21.32 -1.24
CA ALA A 246 1.41 -19.97 -1.04
C ALA A 246 -0.11 -19.97 -0.98
N SER A 247 -0.63 -19.18 -0.07
CA SER A 247 -2.06 -18.96 0.09
C SER A 247 -2.36 -17.50 0.43
N ILE A 248 -3.57 -17.08 0.11
CA ILE A 248 -4.08 -15.75 0.40
C ILE A 248 -5.30 -15.90 1.31
N ILE A 249 -5.34 -15.09 2.35
CA ILE A 249 -6.45 -15.03 3.30
C ILE A 249 -6.78 -13.58 3.64
N LYS A 250 -8.05 -13.29 3.81
CA LYS A 250 -8.50 -12.06 4.46
C LYS A 250 -8.46 -12.27 5.97
N GLN A 251 -7.63 -11.52 6.67
CA GLN A 251 -7.47 -11.64 8.13
C GLN A 251 -8.44 -10.75 8.91
N VAL A 252 -8.73 -9.57 8.36
CA VAL A 252 -9.60 -8.59 9.01
C VAL A 252 -10.62 -8.12 8.00
N ASP A 253 -11.89 -8.21 8.38
CA ASP A 253 -13.01 -7.67 7.63
C ASP A 253 -13.06 -6.14 7.78
N PRO A 254 -13.57 -5.43 6.75
CA PRO A 254 -13.92 -4.03 6.92
C PRO A 254 -14.92 -3.89 8.08
N ALA A 255 -14.70 -2.91 8.94
CA ALA A 255 -15.72 -2.49 9.89
C ALA A 255 -16.83 -1.74 9.13
N GLY A 256 -18.08 -1.84 9.58
CA GLY A 256 -19.20 -1.15 8.95
C GLY A 256 -20.16 -2.06 8.18
N GLY A 257 -21.06 -1.47 7.41
CA GLY A 257 -22.20 -2.18 6.82
C GLY A 257 -21.91 -2.95 5.52
N GLY A 258 -20.71 -2.88 4.96
CA GLY A 258 -20.34 -3.57 3.73
C GLY A 258 -19.76 -4.97 3.97
N THR A 259 -19.93 -5.87 2.99
CA THR A 259 -19.31 -7.20 3.00
C THR A 259 -18.24 -7.28 1.92
N LEU A 260 -17.02 -7.64 2.30
CA LEU A 260 -15.91 -7.84 1.38
C LEU A 260 -15.67 -9.34 1.18
N GLU A 261 -15.68 -9.75 -0.08
CA GLU A 261 -15.26 -11.08 -0.52
C GLU A 261 -14.09 -10.97 -1.48
N PHE A 262 -13.36 -12.06 -1.70
CA PHE A 262 -12.32 -12.10 -2.72
C PHE A 262 -12.33 -13.42 -3.48
N ALA A 263 -11.80 -13.39 -4.69
CA ALA A 263 -11.58 -14.53 -5.56
C ALA A 263 -10.18 -14.41 -6.19
N LEU A 264 -9.50 -15.52 -6.40
CA LEU A 264 -8.20 -15.56 -7.06
C LEU A 264 -8.39 -15.81 -8.56
N THR A 265 -7.56 -15.19 -9.40
CA THR A 265 -7.50 -15.56 -10.81
C THR A 265 -6.92 -16.98 -10.96
N THR A 266 -7.46 -17.75 -11.90
CA THR A 266 -7.01 -19.13 -12.17
C THR A 266 -5.72 -19.19 -12.99
N ALA A 267 -5.26 -18.06 -13.49
CA ALA A 267 -3.97 -17.88 -14.15
C ALA A 267 -3.18 -16.76 -13.48
N LEU A 268 -1.85 -16.90 -13.44
CA LEU A 268 -0.95 -15.80 -13.13
C LEU A 268 -0.97 -14.78 -14.29
N ASP A 269 -0.61 -13.53 -13.98
CA ASP A 269 -0.55 -12.43 -14.95
C ASP A 269 -1.86 -12.24 -15.75
N ASP A 270 -2.98 -12.57 -15.13
CA ASP A 270 -4.28 -12.47 -15.76
C ASP A 270 -4.61 -11.04 -16.20
N THR A 271 -5.03 -10.90 -17.46
CA THR A 271 -5.38 -9.62 -18.08
C THR A 271 -6.88 -9.37 -18.17
N GLY A 272 -7.69 -10.24 -17.58
CA GLY A 272 -9.16 -10.16 -17.61
C GLY A 272 -9.69 -8.83 -17.11
N THR A 273 -10.69 -8.30 -17.81
CA THR A 273 -11.38 -7.05 -17.49
C THR A 273 -12.88 -7.30 -17.39
N VAL A 274 -13.58 -6.38 -16.75
CA VAL A 274 -15.06 -6.28 -16.76
C VAL A 274 -15.49 -4.92 -17.31
N ALA A 275 -16.71 -4.84 -17.85
CA ALA A 275 -17.20 -3.65 -18.55
C ALA A 275 -17.23 -2.40 -17.64
N ASN A 276 -17.51 -2.60 -16.37
CA ASN A 276 -17.48 -1.57 -15.35
C ASN A 276 -17.35 -2.23 -13.96
N ARG A 277 -17.06 -1.44 -12.93
CA ARG A 277 -16.83 -1.94 -11.57
C ARG A 277 -18.05 -2.55 -10.87
N GLN A 278 -19.25 -2.51 -11.48
CA GLN A 278 -20.46 -3.19 -10.99
C GLN A 278 -20.72 -4.51 -11.71
N THR A 279 -19.92 -4.85 -12.71
CA THR A 279 -20.03 -6.10 -13.48
C THR A 279 -19.13 -7.16 -12.86
N ALA A 280 -19.70 -8.28 -12.47
CA ALA A 280 -18.94 -9.41 -11.93
C ALA A 280 -18.02 -10.03 -13.01
N PRO A 281 -16.78 -10.41 -12.67
CA PRO A 281 -15.96 -11.23 -13.56
C PRO A 281 -16.65 -12.60 -13.77
N ALA A 282 -16.84 -12.99 -15.04
CA ALA A 282 -17.65 -14.13 -15.41
C ALA A 282 -16.86 -15.47 -15.45
N SER A 283 -15.54 -15.40 -15.60
CA SER A 283 -14.68 -16.57 -15.74
C SER A 283 -13.23 -16.25 -15.35
N GLY A 284 -12.39 -17.27 -15.29
CA GLY A 284 -10.97 -17.11 -14.98
C GLY A 284 -10.68 -16.80 -13.52
N ILE A 285 -11.63 -17.02 -12.63
CA ILE A 285 -11.49 -16.82 -11.19
C ILE A 285 -12.03 -18.00 -10.40
N THR A 286 -11.59 -18.15 -9.15
CA THR A 286 -12.23 -19.02 -8.15
C THR A 286 -13.58 -18.45 -7.75
N ALA A 287 -14.35 -19.19 -6.97
CA ALA A 287 -15.55 -18.63 -6.34
C ALA A 287 -15.17 -17.51 -5.36
N PHE A 288 -16.00 -16.47 -5.29
CA PHE A 288 -15.87 -15.46 -4.23
C PHE A 288 -16.06 -16.09 -2.86
N SER A 289 -15.26 -15.67 -1.91
CA SER A 289 -15.25 -16.18 -0.54
C SER A 289 -15.09 -15.04 0.44
N THR A 290 -15.73 -15.15 1.59
CA THR A 290 -15.55 -14.22 2.71
C THR A 290 -14.14 -14.26 3.32
N GLY A 291 -13.30 -15.22 2.92
CA GLY A 291 -11.91 -15.31 3.32
C GLY A 291 -11.65 -15.94 4.68
N ALA A 292 -12.66 -16.56 5.28
CA ALA A 292 -12.49 -17.29 6.54
C ALA A 292 -11.53 -18.49 6.43
N ALA A 293 -11.35 -19.02 5.21
CA ALA A 293 -10.38 -20.07 4.90
C ALA A 293 -9.34 -19.57 3.88
N PRO A 294 -8.07 -19.97 3.98
CA PRO A 294 -7.05 -19.64 3.00
C PRO A 294 -7.44 -20.16 1.62
N GLN A 295 -7.31 -19.30 0.59
CA GLN A 295 -7.37 -19.73 -0.80
C GLN A 295 -5.95 -20.00 -1.29
N THR A 296 -5.73 -21.19 -1.82
CA THR A 296 -4.43 -21.58 -2.38
C THR A 296 -4.23 -20.92 -3.74
N ILE A 297 -3.04 -20.38 -3.95
CA ILE A 297 -2.61 -19.88 -5.27
C ILE A 297 -2.52 -21.07 -6.23
N ALA A 298 -3.26 -21.01 -7.34
CA ALA A 298 -3.51 -22.20 -8.15
C ALA A 298 -2.44 -22.47 -9.22
N VAL A 299 -1.65 -21.49 -9.63
CA VAL A 299 -0.78 -21.57 -10.85
C VAL A 299 0.59 -20.96 -10.56
N PRO A 300 1.72 -21.42 -11.14
CA PRO A 300 1.88 -22.50 -12.13
C PRO A 300 1.86 -23.91 -11.55
N SER A 301 2.11 -24.07 -10.28
CA SER A 301 1.91 -25.31 -9.52
C SER A 301 1.08 -24.95 -8.31
N PRO A 302 0.10 -25.80 -7.91
CA PRO A 302 -0.74 -25.47 -6.76
C PRO A 302 0.10 -24.96 -5.59
N GLY A 303 -0.17 -23.71 -5.16
CA GLY A 303 0.50 -23.10 -4.04
C GLY A 303 1.83 -22.41 -4.33
N ASN A 304 2.19 -22.06 -5.54
CA ASN A 304 3.43 -21.31 -5.78
C ASN A 304 3.15 -19.88 -6.25
N LEU A 305 3.77 -18.92 -5.56
CA LEU A 305 3.94 -17.55 -6.04
C LEU A 305 5.39 -17.41 -6.53
N PRO A 306 5.62 -17.39 -7.85
CA PRO A 306 6.97 -17.41 -8.40
C PRO A 306 7.81 -16.23 -7.95
N ASN A 307 9.12 -16.42 -7.92
CA ASN A 307 10.04 -15.29 -7.77
C ASN A 307 10.05 -14.46 -9.04
N GLY A 308 10.11 -13.14 -8.85
CA GLY A 308 10.17 -12.17 -9.92
C GLY A 308 11.58 -11.70 -10.23
N THR A 309 11.77 -11.16 -11.43
CA THR A 309 12.89 -10.27 -11.72
C THR A 309 12.34 -8.86 -11.79
N ALA A 310 12.63 -8.03 -10.78
CA ALA A 310 12.25 -6.63 -10.85
C ALA A 310 12.80 -5.96 -12.13
N PRO A 311 12.07 -5.06 -12.80
CA PRO A 311 10.79 -4.47 -12.46
C PRO A 311 9.56 -5.18 -13.05
N ASN A 312 9.70 -6.31 -13.72
CA ASN A 312 8.64 -7.03 -14.41
C ASN A 312 8.60 -8.47 -13.92
N ALA A 313 8.27 -8.65 -12.64
CA ALA A 313 8.14 -9.96 -12.05
C ALA A 313 7.08 -10.76 -12.81
N ALA A 314 7.48 -11.87 -13.41
CA ALA A 314 6.55 -12.85 -13.91
C ALA A 314 5.83 -13.52 -12.75
N GLY A 315 4.54 -13.81 -12.90
CA GLY A 315 3.79 -14.58 -11.93
C GLY A 315 3.05 -13.77 -10.87
N ALA A 316 2.47 -12.65 -11.24
CA ALA A 316 1.55 -11.90 -10.41
C ALA A 316 0.22 -12.65 -10.22
N GLN A 317 -0.17 -12.92 -8.97
CA GLN A 317 -1.46 -13.52 -8.67
C GLN A 317 -2.54 -12.45 -8.61
N GLY A 318 -3.49 -12.49 -9.53
CA GLY A 318 -4.64 -11.60 -9.53
C GLY A 318 -5.63 -11.95 -8.42
N ILE A 319 -6.16 -10.92 -7.77
CA ILE A 319 -7.16 -11.00 -6.71
C ILE A 319 -8.30 -10.06 -7.09
N TRP A 320 -9.45 -10.60 -7.37
CA TRP A 320 -10.67 -9.82 -7.49
C TRP A 320 -11.33 -9.67 -6.13
N PHE A 321 -11.65 -8.45 -5.78
CA PHE A 321 -12.48 -8.13 -4.64
C PHE A 321 -13.92 -7.88 -5.10
N SER A 322 -14.87 -8.33 -4.28
CA SER A 322 -16.29 -8.02 -4.36
C SER A 322 -16.69 -7.29 -3.08
N PHE A 323 -17.10 -6.06 -3.19
CA PHE A 323 -17.60 -5.28 -2.05
C PHE A 323 -19.09 -5.04 -2.22
N VAL A 324 -19.88 -5.66 -1.33
CA VAL A 324 -21.34 -5.55 -1.32
C VAL A 324 -21.75 -4.48 -0.32
N LEU A 325 -22.40 -3.44 -0.80
CA LEU A 325 -22.93 -2.35 -0.01
C LEU A 325 -24.46 -2.50 0.08
N PRO A 326 -25.04 -2.77 1.27
CA PRO A 326 -26.48 -2.90 1.44
C PRO A 326 -27.26 -1.63 1.09
N ALA A 327 -28.52 -1.77 0.76
CA ALA A 327 -29.42 -0.63 0.52
C ALA A 327 -29.51 0.28 1.74
N GLY A 328 -29.46 1.58 1.53
CA GLY A 328 -29.52 2.59 2.57
C GLY A 328 -28.25 2.71 3.44
N THR A 329 -27.20 1.95 3.12
CA THR A 329 -25.94 1.98 3.84
C THR A 329 -24.91 2.82 3.09
N ALA A 330 -24.31 3.79 3.76
CA ALA A 330 -23.14 4.49 3.23
C ALA A 330 -21.88 3.62 3.42
N PRO A 331 -20.93 3.64 2.48
CA PRO A 331 -19.65 2.99 2.70
C PRO A 331 -18.87 3.71 3.80
N ASP A 332 -18.49 2.96 4.84
CA ASP A 332 -17.67 3.49 5.90
C ASP A 332 -16.21 3.62 5.47
N ALA A 333 -15.51 4.58 6.06
CA ALA A 333 -14.08 4.72 5.94
C ALA A 333 -13.39 3.58 6.74
N THR A 334 -13.29 2.42 6.14
CA THR A 334 -12.79 1.22 6.80
C THR A 334 -11.63 0.60 6.04
N SER A 335 -10.85 -0.22 6.71
CA SER A 335 -9.74 -0.99 6.15
C SER A 335 -9.99 -2.48 6.29
N PHE A 336 -9.36 -3.25 5.44
CA PHE A 336 -9.28 -4.71 5.56
C PHE A 336 -7.82 -5.15 5.45
N THR A 337 -7.52 -6.31 5.99
CA THR A 337 -6.16 -6.87 5.96
C THR A 337 -6.15 -8.17 5.17
N MET A 338 -5.31 -8.20 4.13
CA MET A 338 -4.97 -9.42 3.39
C MET A 338 -3.60 -9.93 3.82
N ARG A 339 -3.46 -11.23 3.95
CA ARG A 339 -2.17 -11.88 4.18
C ARG A 339 -1.87 -12.88 3.08
N VAL A 340 -0.66 -12.80 2.55
CA VAL A 340 -0.04 -13.86 1.78
C VAL A 340 0.85 -14.66 2.72
N SER A 341 0.73 -15.97 2.72
CA SER A 341 1.57 -16.88 3.49
C SER A 341 2.07 -18.01 2.60
N GLY A 342 3.20 -18.60 2.96
CA GLY A 342 3.80 -19.71 2.21
C GLY A 342 5.12 -20.13 2.85
N GLN A 343 5.83 -21.01 2.17
CA GLN A 343 7.12 -21.54 2.58
C GLN A 343 8.20 -21.08 1.60
N THR A 344 9.38 -20.83 2.11
CA THR A 344 10.57 -20.60 1.30
C THR A 344 11.44 -21.87 1.35
N VAL A 345 11.90 -22.33 0.21
CA VAL A 345 12.73 -23.52 0.07
C VAL A 345 14.17 -23.08 -0.22
#